data_b6702791595df200c66c874941dde587
#
_entry.id   b6702791595df200c66c874941dde587
#
_cell.length_a   1.000
_cell.length_b   1.000
_cell.length_c   1.000
_cell.angle_alpha   90.00
_cell.angle_beta   90.00
_cell.angle_gamma   90.00
#
_symmetry.space_group_name_H-M   'P 1'
#
loop_
_entity.id
_entity.type
_entity.pdbx_description
1 polymer ?
#
loop_
_entity_poly.entity_id
_entity_poly.type
_entity_poly.pdbx_seq_one_letter_code
_entity_poly.pdbx_strand_id
1 'polypeptide(L)'
;MKLVLLSLLLALNTVAADIQVFFSPKGGCTEAVVANLDKATNTVLVLAYSFTSAPIAKALVDAEKRGVKVQVILDKSNRTEKYSSADFIQRTGIPTFIDAKHAIAHNKIMVIDSHTILTGSFNFTKAAEKENAENLLVIQDADLAAKYTANWQAHLKHSEPYQGKPN
;
A
#
# COMPACT_ATOMS: atom_id res chain seq x y z
N MET A 1 -26.32 -32.54 -47.74
CA MET A 1 -25.68 -32.59 -46.43
C MET A 1 -25.43 -31.13 -45.98
N LYS A 2 -26.26 -30.60 -45.07
CA LYS A 2 -26.12 -29.21 -44.58
C LYS A 2 -25.22 -29.22 -43.37
N LEU A 3 -24.03 -28.56 -43.44
CA LEU A 3 -23.12 -28.37 -42.34
C LEU A 3 -23.68 -27.26 -41.46
N VAL A 4 -24.07 -27.57 -40.22
CA VAL A 4 -24.46 -26.58 -39.21
C VAL A 4 -23.20 -26.19 -38.48
N LEU A 5 -22.71 -24.97 -38.74
CA LEU A 5 -21.63 -24.38 -37.97
C LEU A 5 -22.20 -23.93 -36.62
N LEU A 6 -21.87 -24.64 -35.56
CA LEU A 6 -22.17 -24.23 -34.15
C LEU A 6 -21.10 -23.25 -33.70
N SER A 7 -21.38 -21.95 -33.75
CA SER A 7 -20.51 -20.92 -33.19
C SER A 7 -20.64 -20.92 -31.66
N LEU A 8 -19.60 -21.38 -30.97
CA LEU A 8 -19.47 -21.30 -29.53
C LEU A 8 -19.12 -19.86 -29.16
N LEU A 9 -20.09 -19.07 -28.68
CA LEU A 9 -19.82 -17.75 -28.07
C LEU A 9 -19.21 -17.98 -26.69
N LEU A 10 -17.89 -17.77 -26.57
CA LEU A 10 -17.25 -17.64 -25.26
C LEU A 10 -17.66 -16.29 -24.66
N ALA A 11 -18.56 -16.30 -23.68
CA ALA A 11 -18.84 -15.12 -22.88
C ALA A 11 -17.62 -14.81 -21.99
N LEU A 12 -16.84 -13.79 -22.34
CA LEU A 12 -15.84 -13.21 -21.46
C LEU A 12 -16.58 -12.52 -20.31
N ASN A 13 -16.63 -13.16 -19.15
CA ASN A 13 -17.07 -12.50 -17.92
C ASN A 13 -16.00 -11.50 -17.50
N THR A 14 -16.14 -10.23 -17.87
CA THR A 14 -15.35 -9.15 -17.28
C THR A 14 -15.88 -8.89 -15.87
N VAL A 15 -15.15 -9.32 -14.85
CA VAL A 15 -15.42 -8.91 -13.49
C VAL A 15 -15.01 -7.43 -13.38
N ALA A 16 -15.98 -6.55 -13.16
CA ALA A 16 -15.68 -5.14 -12.91
C ALA A 16 -14.89 -5.02 -11.61
N ALA A 17 -13.89 -4.14 -11.58
CA ALA A 17 -13.15 -3.84 -10.36
C ALA A 17 -14.11 -3.26 -9.30
N ASP A 18 -14.03 -3.76 -8.07
CA ASP A 18 -14.71 -3.13 -6.91
C ASP A 18 -13.84 -1.95 -6.45
N ILE A 19 -14.39 -0.75 -6.53
CA ILE A 19 -13.69 0.50 -6.21
C ILE A 19 -14.47 1.26 -5.15
N GLN A 20 -13.82 1.50 -4.01
CA GLN A 20 -14.32 2.36 -2.96
C GLN A 20 -13.46 3.62 -2.88
N VAL A 21 -14.10 4.76 -2.59
CA VAL A 21 -13.41 6.04 -2.43
C VAL A 21 -13.74 6.66 -1.08
N PHE A 22 -12.72 7.20 -0.43
CA PHE A 22 -12.81 7.93 0.83
C PHE A 22 -12.16 9.29 0.67
N PHE A 23 -12.71 10.29 1.34
CA PHE A 23 -12.17 11.65 1.31
C PHE A 23 -11.85 12.13 2.72
N SER A 24 -10.79 12.87 2.92
CA SER A 24 -10.49 13.56 4.16
C SER A 24 -10.72 15.07 4.02
N PRO A 25 -10.87 15.82 5.12
CA PRO A 25 -10.65 15.37 6.49
C PRO A 25 -11.87 14.63 7.08
N LYS A 26 -11.58 13.73 8.01
CA LYS A 26 -12.56 12.99 8.83
C LYS A 26 -13.52 12.09 8.03
N GLY A 27 -13.11 11.65 6.87
CA GLY A 27 -13.89 10.79 5.99
C GLY A 27 -13.56 9.31 6.07
N GLY A 28 -12.77 8.89 7.09
CA GLY A 28 -12.50 7.48 7.34
C GLY A 28 -11.39 6.86 6.51
N CYS A 29 -10.48 7.67 5.94
CA CYS A 29 -9.36 7.14 5.15
C CYS A 29 -8.45 6.23 6.00
N THR A 30 -8.10 6.65 7.22
CA THR A 30 -7.29 5.85 8.14
C THR A 30 -7.98 4.54 8.51
N GLU A 31 -9.26 4.60 8.83
CA GLU A 31 -10.09 3.44 9.17
C GLU A 31 -10.20 2.47 7.99
N ALA A 32 -10.34 2.98 6.77
CA ALA A 32 -10.35 2.15 5.56
C ALA A 32 -9.02 1.43 5.34
N VAL A 33 -7.87 2.11 5.54
CA VAL A 33 -6.54 1.48 5.47
C VAL A 33 -6.42 0.37 6.52
N VAL A 34 -6.75 0.65 7.78
CA VAL A 34 -6.68 -0.32 8.88
C VAL A 34 -7.57 -1.53 8.60
N ALA A 35 -8.83 -1.31 8.19
CA ALA A 35 -9.77 -2.40 7.91
C ALA A 35 -9.30 -3.33 6.77
N ASN A 36 -8.56 -2.82 5.78
CA ASN A 36 -7.98 -3.65 4.73
C ASN A 36 -6.72 -4.39 5.21
N LEU A 37 -5.89 -3.76 6.04
CA LEU A 37 -4.74 -4.42 6.67
C LEU A 37 -5.17 -5.55 7.63
N ASP A 38 -6.26 -5.36 8.36
CA ASP A 38 -6.82 -6.38 9.26
C ASP A 38 -7.29 -7.64 8.52
N LYS A 39 -7.70 -7.49 7.26
CA LYS A 39 -8.12 -8.60 6.38
C LYS A 39 -6.95 -9.26 5.63
N ALA A 40 -5.76 -8.67 5.65
CA ALA A 40 -4.60 -9.22 4.96
C ALA A 40 -4.24 -10.61 5.49
N THR A 41 -3.92 -11.53 4.57
CA THR A 41 -3.67 -12.95 4.86
C THR A 41 -2.30 -13.45 4.41
N ASN A 42 -1.70 -12.83 3.36
CA ASN A 42 -0.46 -13.32 2.77
C ASN A 42 0.64 -12.26 2.71
N THR A 43 0.36 -11.12 2.05
CA THR A 43 1.39 -10.11 1.76
C THR A 43 0.86 -8.69 1.87
N VAL A 44 1.70 -7.78 2.36
CA VAL A 44 1.46 -6.33 2.30
C VAL A 44 2.74 -5.64 1.81
N LEU A 45 2.64 -4.95 0.68
CA LEU A 45 3.72 -4.13 0.12
C LEU A 45 3.34 -2.66 0.26
N VAL A 46 4.17 -1.89 0.95
CA VAL A 46 3.95 -0.45 1.18
C VAL A 46 5.01 0.36 0.44
N LEU A 47 4.60 1.42 -0.26
CA LEU A 47 5.48 2.44 -0.82
C LEU A 47 4.91 3.81 -0.46
N ALA A 48 5.58 4.54 0.46
CA ALA A 48 5.03 5.74 1.06
C ALA A 48 6.02 6.91 1.12
N TYR A 49 5.51 8.09 0.78
CA TYR A 49 6.23 9.34 0.96
C TYR A 49 6.35 9.71 2.43
N SER A 50 5.24 10.08 3.09
CA SER A 50 5.21 10.43 4.50
C SER A 50 4.40 9.39 5.27
N PHE A 51 4.98 8.89 6.36
CA PHE A 51 4.36 7.86 7.16
C PHE A 51 4.54 8.13 8.66
N THR A 52 3.51 8.72 9.28
CA THR A 52 3.49 9.10 10.69
C THR A 52 2.23 8.63 11.43
N SER A 53 1.32 7.89 10.74
CA SER A 53 0.07 7.41 11.32
C SER A 53 0.31 6.21 12.24
N ALA A 54 0.20 6.42 13.54
CA ALA A 54 0.35 5.34 14.53
C ALA A 54 -0.69 4.21 14.36
N PRO A 55 -1.99 4.47 14.05
CA PRO A 55 -2.95 3.39 13.79
C PRO A 55 -2.55 2.51 12.60
N ILE A 56 -2.10 3.12 11.49
CA ILE A 56 -1.67 2.36 10.31
C ILE A 56 -0.40 1.56 10.60
N ALA A 57 0.59 2.17 11.27
CA ALA A 57 1.82 1.49 11.67
C ALA A 57 1.52 0.28 12.57
N LYS A 58 0.61 0.45 13.54
CA LYS A 58 0.16 -0.65 14.41
C LYS A 58 -0.51 -1.77 13.61
N ALA A 59 -1.39 -1.45 12.66
CA ALA A 59 -2.08 -2.43 11.83
C ALA A 59 -1.10 -3.26 10.97
N LEU A 60 -0.02 -2.65 10.44
CA LEU A 60 1.05 -3.37 9.75
C LEU A 60 1.77 -4.36 10.68
N VAL A 61 2.09 -3.93 11.90
CA VAL A 61 2.72 -4.81 12.91
C VAL A 61 1.78 -5.95 13.31
N ASP A 62 0.51 -5.68 13.48
CA ASP A 62 -0.48 -6.71 13.81
C ASP A 62 -0.68 -7.69 12.64
N ALA A 63 -0.61 -7.23 11.38
CA ALA A 63 -0.59 -8.11 10.20
C ALA A 63 0.65 -9.03 10.20
N GLU A 64 1.83 -8.49 10.44
CA GLU A 64 3.08 -9.27 10.53
C GLU A 64 2.99 -10.34 11.64
N LYS A 65 2.45 -9.99 12.81
CA LYS A 65 2.23 -10.95 13.92
C LYS A 65 1.25 -12.08 13.54
N ARG A 66 0.32 -11.85 12.61
CA ARG A 66 -0.57 -12.88 12.07
C ARG A 66 0.13 -13.78 11.03
N GLY A 67 1.37 -13.50 10.66
CA GLY A 67 2.15 -14.24 9.66
C GLY A 67 2.05 -13.66 8.25
N VAL A 68 1.46 -12.48 8.07
CA VAL A 68 1.46 -11.76 6.80
C VAL A 68 2.86 -11.22 6.52
N LYS A 69 3.37 -11.41 5.32
CA LYS A 69 4.68 -10.88 4.90
C LYS A 69 4.57 -9.39 4.56
N VAL A 70 4.95 -8.53 5.50
CA VAL A 70 4.92 -7.08 5.33
C VAL A 70 6.29 -6.56 4.88
N GLN A 71 6.32 -5.69 3.86
CA GLN A 71 7.53 -4.99 3.43
C GLN A 71 7.21 -3.53 3.15
N VAL A 72 8.11 -2.62 3.57
CA VAL A 72 7.87 -1.18 3.51
C VAL A 72 9.03 -0.47 2.81
N ILE A 73 8.72 0.34 1.81
CA ILE A 73 9.66 1.29 1.19
C ILE A 73 9.18 2.70 1.52
N LEU A 74 10.08 3.54 2.01
CA LEU A 74 9.79 4.92 2.39
C LEU A 74 10.70 5.89 1.62
N ASP A 75 10.20 7.10 1.39
CA ASP A 75 11.03 8.21 0.89
C ASP A 75 12.18 8.52 1.85
N LYS A 76 13.29 9.02 1.30
CA LYS A 76 14.48 9.40 2.07
C LYS A 76 14.24 10.39 3.20
N SER A 77 13.20 11.23 3.12
CA SER A 77 12.83 12.17 4.19
C SER A 77 12.52 11.46 5.51
N ASN A 78 12.03 10.20 5.46
CA ASN A 78 11.73 9.42 6.65
C ASN A 78 12.96 9.07 7.51
N ARG A 79 14.19 9.20 6.97
CA ARG A 79 15.41 9.01 7.75
C ARG A 79 15.57 10.03 8.86
N THR A 80 15.14 11.28 8.63
CA THR A 80 15.35 12.41 9.52
C THR A 80 14.06 12.95 10.14
N GLU A 81 12.91 12.64 9.58
CA GLU A 81 11.62 13.12 10.08
C GLU A 81 11.37 12.62 11.51
N LYS A 82 11.19 13.57 12.45
CA LYS A 82 11.10 13.29 13.90
C LYS A 82 9.99 12.29 14.26
N TYR A 83 8.86 12.35 13.57
CA TYR A 83 7.68 11.55 13.87
C TYR A 83 7.45 10.43 12.86
N SER A 84 8.45 10.11 12.00
CA SER A 84 8.33 8.99 11.07
C SER A 84 8.10 7.67 11.83
N SER A 85 7.20 6.86 11.31
CA SER A 85 6.96 5.49 11.82
C SER A 85 8.06 4.50 11.43
N ALA A 86 9.08 4.93 10.66
CA ALA A 86 10.15 4.06 10.14
C ALA A 86 10.87 3.28 11.24
N ASP A 87 11.31 3.98 12.31
CA ASP A 87 12.00 3.34 13.45
C ASP A 87 11.09 2.33 14.17
N PHE A 88 9.83 2.70 14.38
CA PHE A 88 8.87 1.81 15.04
C PHE A 88 8.68 0.51 14.24
N ILE A 89 8.43 0.63 12.94
CA ILE A 89 8.19 -0.51 12.04
C ILE A 89 9.46 -1.37 11.95
N GLN A 90 10.63 -0.77 11.72
CA GLN A 90 11.89 -1.49 11.60
C GLN A 90 12.23 -2.28 12.88
N ARG A 91 12.03 -1.71 14.07
CA ARG A 91 12.28 -2.39 15.37
C ARG A 91 11.36 -3.57 15.63
N THR A 92 10.25 -3.70 14.94
CA THR A 92 9.36 -4.88 15.02
C THR A 92 9.79 -6.02 14.11
N GLY A 93 10.87 -5.84 13.34
CA GLY A 93 11.40 -6.85 12.41
C GLY A 93 10.83 -6.77 11.00
N ILE A 94 9.90 -5.85 10.71
CA ILE A 94 9.38 -5.64 9.37
C ILE A 94 10.49 -5.09 8.46
N PRO A 95 10.83 -5.77 7.34
CA PRO A 95 11.79 -5.28 6.36
C PRO A 95 11.39 -3.89 5.85
N THR A 96 12.21 -2.90 6.19
CA THR A 96 11.98 -1.49 5.85
C THR A 96 13.14 -0.98 5.02
N PHE A 97 12.84 -0.27 3.94
CA PHE A 97 13.81 0.23 2.97
C PHE A 97 13.59 1.73 2.74
N ILE A 98 14.64 2.41 2.28
CA ILE A 98 14.61 3.83 1.93
C ILE A 98 14.94 4.00 0.45
N ASP A 99 14.01 4.60 -0.30
CA ASP A 99 14.25 5.05 -1.66
C ASP A 99 14.90 6.44 -1.63
N ALA A 100 16.20 6.48 -1.88
CA ALA A 100 16.97 7.72 -1.98
C ALA A 100 17.30 8.11 -3.43
N LYS A 101 16.91 7.31 -4.41
CA LYS A 101 17.24 7.53 -5.82
C LYS A 101 16.44 8.68 -6.42
N HIS A 102 15.17 8.78 -6.08
CA HIS A 102 14.29 9.83 -6.60
C HIS A 102 14.49 11.16 -5.87
N ALA A 103 14.18 12.28 -6.54
CA ALA A 103 14.12 13.58 -5.87
C ALA A 103 13.14 13.50 -4.69
N ILE A 104 11.96 12.92 -4.93
CA ILE A 104 10.94 12.57 -3.94
C ILE A 104 10.28 11.27 -4.39
N ALA A 105 10.30 10.23 -3.57
CA ALA A 105 9.47 9.04 -3.76
C ALA A 105 8.06 9.33 -3.22
N HIS A 106 7.25 10.04 -4.02
CA HIS A 106 5.99 10.67 -3.58
C HIS A 106 4.76 9.73 -3.61
N ASN A 107 4.99 8.43 -3.59
CA ASN A 107 3.94 7.41 -3.65
C ASN A 107 3.15 7.31 -2.33
N LYS A 108 1.91 6.89 -2.40
CA LYS A 108 1.02 6.53 -1.31
C LYS A 108 0.29 5.28 -1.74
N ILE A 109 0.96 4.14 -1.57
CA ILE A 109 0.52 2.86 -2.14
C ILE A 109 0.62 1.77 -1.08
N MET A 110 -0.41 0.92 -1.01
CA MET A 110 -0.33 -0.40 -0.43
C MET A 110 -0.87 -1.42 -1.43
N VAL A 111 -0.19 -2.55 -1.58
CA VAL A 111 -0.71 -3.71 -2.30
C VAL A 111 -0.87 -4.84 -1.29
N ILE A 112 -2.10 -5.33 -1.14
CA ILE A 112 -2.47 -6.36 -0.17
C ILE A 112 -2.88 -7.62 -0.93
N ASP A 113 -2.27 -8.75 -0.58
CA ASP A 113 -2.58 -10.08 -1.07
C ASP A 113 -2.61 -10.20 -2.61
N SER A 114 -1.81 -9.37 -3.30
CA SER A 114 -1.74 -9.31 -4.77
C SER A 114 -3.10 -9.05 -5.46
N HIS A 115 -4.05 -8.47 -4.75
CA HIS A 115 -5.40 -8.23 -5.24
C HIS A 115 -5.95 -6.85 -4.88
N THR A 116 -5.71 -6.35 -3.67
CA THR A 116 -6.25 -5.08 -3.20
C THR A 116 -5.19 -3.99 -3.25
N ILE A 117 -5.50 -2.87 -3.88
CA ILE A 117 -4.64 -1.69 -3.97
C ILE A 117 -5.27 -0.55 -3.19
N LEU A 118 -4.50 0.08 -2.31
CA LEU A 118 -4.83 1.35 -1.70
C LEU A 118 -3.93 2.42 -2.31
N THR A 119 -4.52 3.48 -2.87
CA THR A 119 -3.77 4.57 -3.50
C THR A 119 -4.57 5.87 -3.52
N GLY A 120 -3.91 6.98 -3.85
CA GLY A 120 -4.54 8.31 -3.92
C GLY A 120 -3.58 9.42 -3.53
N SER A 121 -4.11 10.55 -3.09
CA SER A 121 -3.31 11.63 -2.54
C SER A 121 -3.02 11.46 -1.04
N PHE A 122 -3.80 10.60 -0.35
CA PHE A 122 -3.76 10.41 1.11
C PHE A 122 -2.40 9.90 1.59
N ASN A 123 -1.60 10.78 2.22
CA ASN A 123 -0.42 10.34 2.95
C ASN A 123 -0.84 9.56 4.20
N PHE A 124 -0.06 8.56 4.59
CA PHE A 124 -0.35 7.76 5.79
C PHE A 124 0.04 8.53 7.06
N THR A 125 -0.63 9.69 7.27
CA THR A 125 -0.34 10.63 8.36
C THR A 125 -1.59 11.06 9.11
N LYS A 126 -1.40 11.52 10.36
CA LYS A 126 -2.50 12.11 11.14
C LYS A 126 -3.06 13.37 10.49
N ALA A 127 -2.19 14.22 9.91
CA ALA A 127 -2.61 15.45 9.24
C ALA A 127 -3.47 15.16 8.00
N ALA A 128 -3.12 14.15 7.21
CA ALA A 128 -3.92 13.73 6.07
C ALA A 128 -5.35 13.35 6.48
N GLU A 129 -5.55 12.66 7.62
CA GLU A 129 -6.89 12.29 8.10
C GLU A 129 -7.67 13.46 8.72
N LYS A 130 -6.98 14.36 9.43
CA LYS A 130 -7.65 15.33 10.31
C LYS A 130 -7.80 16.72 9.70
N GLU A 131 -6.89 17.09 8.80
CA GLU A 131 -6.68 18.49 8.41
C GLU A 131 -6.67 18.69 6.88
N ASN A 132 -6.06 17.76 6.11
CA ASN A 132 -5.91 17.92 4.68
C ASN A 132 -7.14 17.45 3.90
N ALA A 133 -7.37 18.07 2.74
CA ALA A 133 -8.29 17.56 1.72
C ALA A 133 -7.57 16.55 0.83
N GLU A 134 -7.84 15.25 1.05
CA GLU A 134 -7.21 14.14 0.33
C GLU A 134 -8.26 13.16 -0.19
N ASN A 135 -7.83 12.24 -1.05
CA ASN A 135 -8.61 11.09 -1.46
C ASN A 135 -7.81 9.79 -1.27
N LEU A 136 -8.53 8.73 -0.90
CA LEU A 136 -8.06 7.36 -0.85
C LEU A 136 -8.99 6.48 -1.68
N LEU A 137 -8.41 5.70 -2.57
CA LEU A 137 -9.08 4.64 -3.31
C LEU A 137 -8.69 3.28 -2.71
N VAL A 138 -9.67 2.41 -2.54
CA VAL A 138 -9.49 0.98 -2.29
C VAL A 138 -10.02 0.26 -3.53
N ILE A 139 -9.15 -0.45 -4.24
CA ILE A 139 -9.44 -1.07 -5.53
C ILE A 139 -9.15 -2.55 -5.43
N GLN A 140 -10.13 -3.40 -5.77
CA GLN A 140 -9.96 -4.84 -5.85
C GLN A 140 -9.82 -5.26 -7.31
N ASP A 141 -8.57 -5.47 -7.74
CA ASP A 141 -8.22 -5.80 -9.11
C ASP A 141 -6.82 -6.45 -9.15
N ALA A 142 -6.76 -7.73 -9.50
CA ALA A 142 -5.52 -8.48 -9.52
C ALA A 142 -4.54 -8.00 -10.61
N ASP A 143 -5.05 -7.60 -11.77
CA ASP A 143 -4.21 -7.14 -12.89
C ASP A 143 -3.58 -5.78 -12.56
N LEU A 144 -4.35 -4.90 -11.94
CA LEU A 144 -3.83 -3.63 -11.45
C LEU A 144 -2.84 -3.85 -10.29
N ALA A 145 -3.14 -4.75 -9.35
CA ALA A 145 -2.24 -5.11 -8.26
C ALA A 145 -0.90 -5.65 -8.78
N ALA A 146 -0.90 -6.45 -9.84
CA ALA A 146 0.33 -6.92 -10.48
C ALA A 146 1.18 -5.77 -11.02
N LYS A 147 0.58 -4.74 -11.62
CA LYS A 147 1.29 -3.54 -12.10
C LYS A 147 1.91 -2.74 -10.96
N TYR A 148 1.16 -2.53 -9.87
CA TYR A 148 1.68 -1.83 -8.68
C TYR A 148 2.78 -2.65 -7.97
N THR A 149 2.64 -3.98 -7.92
CA THR A 149 3.68 -4.87 -7.39
C THR A 149 4.96 -4.78 -8.22
N ALA A 150 4.86 -4.79 -9.55
CA ALA A 150 6.01 -4.63 -10.43
C ALA A 150 6.72 -3.27 -10.23
N ASN A 151 5.94 -2.19 -10.07
CA ASN A 151 6.47 -0.86 -9.74
C ASN A 151 7.17 -0.86 -8.37
N TRP A 152 6.55 -1.43 -7.34
CA TRP A 152 7.13 -1.57 -6.01
C TRP A 152 8.47 -2.33 -6.05
N GLN A 153 8.54 -3.45 -6.79
CA GLN A 153 9.76 -4.21 -6.98
C GLN A 153 10.86 -3.42 -7.71
N ALA A 154 10.48 -2.56 -8.66
CA ALA A 154 11.42 -1.66 -9.32
C ALA A 154 12.04 -0.65 -8.35
N HIS A 155 11.24 -0.11 -7.42
CA HIS A 155 11.74 0.76 -6.34
C HIS A 155 12.64 -0.02 -5.37
N LEU A 156 12.28 -1.24 -5.00
CA LEU A 156 13.09 -2.07 -4.09
C LEU A 156 14.51 -2.29 -4.62
N LYS A 157 14.69 -2.50 -5.93
CA LYS A 157 16.00 -2.76 -6.56
C LYS A 157 17.05 -1.68 -6.31
N HIS A 158 16.62 -0.45 -6.03
CA HIS A 158 17.53 0.67 -5.77
C HIS A 158 17.33 1.30 -4.39
N SER A 159 16.47 0.71 -3.57
CA SER A 159 16.27 1.13 -2.18
C SER A 159 17.30 0.48 -1.26
N GLU A 160 17.66 1.16 -0.19
CA GLU A 160 18.61 0.69 0.81
C GLU A 160 17.89 0.20 2.06
N PRO A 161 18.33 -0.92 2.69
CA PRO A 161 17.77 -1.34 3.97
C PRO A 161 17.88 -0.23 5.02
N TYR A 162 16.79 0.01 5.73
CA TYR A 162 16.77 0.97 6.82
C TYR A 162 17.21 0.32 8.12
N GLN A 163 18.25 0.87 8.75
CA GLN A 163 18.86 0.32 9.99
C GLN A 163 18.41 1.03 11.26
N GLY A 164 17.46 1.96 11.15
CA GLY A 164 17.06 2.82 12.26
C GLY A 164 17.92 4.08 12.36
N LYS A 165 17.46 5.04 13.17
CA LYS A 165 18.27 6.23 13.50
C LYS A 165 19.40 5.82 14.44
N PRO A 166 20.61 6.37 14.25
CA PRO A 166 21.64 6.22 15.27
C PRO A 166 21.15 6.79 16.60
N ASN A 167 21.46 6.08 17.68
CA ASN A 167 21.17 6.50 19.05
C ASN A 167 21.94 7.77 19.40
#